data_81588800a4e4a5a2b316c7e1b8654e49
#
_entry.id   81588800a4e4a5a2b316c7e1b8654e49
#
_cell.length_a   1.000
_cell.length_b   1.000
_cell.length_c   1.000
_cell.angle_alpha   90.00
_cell.angle_beta   90.00
_cell.angle_gamma   90.00
#
_symmetry.space_group_name_H-M   'P 1'
#
loop_
_entity.id
_entity.type
_entity.pdbx_description
1 polymer ?
#
loop_
_entity_poly.entity_id
_entity_poly.type
_entity_poly.pdbx_seq_one_letter_code
_entity_poly.pdbx_strand_id
1 'polypeptide(L)'
;MNSKQYAYMNRSVRPSVSEIAAGLEKKFEITCLARDQEKLKLYRAICGVIAKVMIIPPECYIVVNKMPTYAGDVQAVYEKLTSAEIEWVAEKYCAQKDRIQNPHEWMRTTLYNSPEDMELDLLNQVLTDWGG
;
A
#
# COMPACT_ATOMS: atom_id res chain seq x y z
N MET A 1 31.73 16.67 11.31
CA MET A 1 30.28 16.90 11.25
C MET A 1 29.78 17.41 12.56
N ASN A 2 29.00 18.42 12.52
CA ASN A 2 28.42 18.99 13.70
C ASN A 2 26.93 18.68 13.73
N SER A 3 26.25 19.07 14.77
CA SER A 3 24.83 18.76 14.91
C SER A 3 23.99 19.43 13.83
N LYS A 4 24.43 20.58 13.36
CA LYS A 4 23.74 21.23 12.29
C LYS A 4 23.84 20.43 11.00
N GLN A 5 25.02 19.97 10.68
CA GLN A 5 25.21 19.11 9.53
C GLN A 5 24.43 17.83 9.70
N TYR A 6 24.41 17.33 10.90
CA TYR A 6 23.67 16.11 11.21
C TYR A 6 22.18 16.29 10.98
N ALA A 7 21.60 17.37 11.49
CA ALA A 7 20.19 17.64 11.28
C ALA A 7 19.90 17.86 9.80
N TYR A 8 20.80 18.52 9.13
CA TYR A 8 20.72 18.76 7.74
C TYR A 8 20.79 17.44 6.95
N MET A 9 21.70 16.58 7.36
CA MET A 9 21.84 15.27 6.76
C MET A 9 20.65 14.39 7.03
N ASN A 10 20.09 14.45 8.22
CA ASN A 10 18.86 13.72 8.52
C ASN A 10 17.78 14.08 7.53
N ARG A 11 17.66 15.34 7.25
CA ARG A 11 16.69 15.79 6.27
C ARG A 11 17.02 15.28 4.89
N SER A 12 18.29 15.26 4.53
CA SER A 12 18.70 14.79 3.22
C SER A 12 18.64 13.26 3.09
N VAL A 13 18.80 12.53 4.20
CA VAL A 13 18.66 11.07 4.14
C VAL A 13 17.21 10.63 4.28
N ARG A 14 16.32 11.54 4.63
CA ARG A 14 14.91 11.23 4.63
C ARG A 14 14.45 11.08 3.20
N PRO A 15 14.00 9.89 2.81
CA PRO A 15 13.58 9.70 1.42
C PRO A 15 12.31 10.51 1.12
N SER A 16 12.24 11.00 -0.10
CA SER A 16 11.04 11.65 -0.60
C SER A 16 9.99 10.60 -0.93
N VAL A 17 8.75 11.04 -1.14
CA VAL A 17 7.69 10.15 -1.60
C VAL A 17 8.11 9.42 -2.87
N SER A 18 8.71 10.14 -3.81
CA SER A 18 9.17 9.54 -5.07
C SER A 18 10.21 8.45 -4.86
N GLU A 19 11.14 8.68 -3.94
CA GLU A 19 12.18 7.70 -3.65
C GLU A 19 11.62 6.46 -2.98
N ILE A 20 10.71 6.65 -2.04
CA ILE A 20 10.04 5.53 -1.38
C ILE A 20 9.23 4.74 -2.40
N ALA A 21 8.47 5.43 -3.25
CA ALA A 21 7.67 4.78 -4.27
C ALA A 21 8.55 3.98 -5.23
N ALA A 22 9.68 4.54 -5.66
CA ALA A 22 10.60 3.83 -6.54
C ALA A 22 11.16 2.57 -5.88
N GLY A 23 11.46 2.66 -4.59
CA GLY A 23 11.92 1.49 -3.81
C GLY A 23 10.85 0.41 -3.73
N LEU A 24 9.59 0.81 -3.55
CA LEU A 24 8.47 -0.12 -3.51
C LEU A 24 8.24 -0.79 -4.86
N GLU A 25 8.39 -0.04 -5.95
CA GLU A 25 8.28 -0.60 -7.29
C GLU A 25 9.28 -1.72 -7.50
N LYS A 26 10.49 -1.55 -7.00
CA LYS A 26 11.51 -2.60 -7.05
C LYS A 26 11.16 -3.76 -6.13
N LYS A 27 10.79 -3.44 -4.90
CA LYS A 27 10.45 -4.46 -3.91
C LYS A 27 9.35 -5.39 -4.40
N PHE A 28 8.32 -4.84 -5.00
CA PHE A 28 7.18 -5.61 -5.50
C PHE A 28 7.36 -6.10 -6.92
N GLU A 29 8.46 -5.72 -7.59
CA GLU A 29 8.76 -6.13 -8.96
C GLU A 29 7.59 -5.85 -9.90
N ILE A 30 7.06 -4.64 -9.83
CA ILE A 30 5.83 -4.28 -10.53
C ILE A 30 5.94 -4.39 -12.04
N THR A 31 7.13 -4.21 -12.61
CA THR A 31 7.32 -4.36 -14.04
C THR A 31 7.16 -5.82 -14.48
N CYS A 32 7.43 -6.74 -13.58
CA CYS A 32 7.21 -8.17 -13.84
C CYS A 32 5.76 -8.56 -13.63
N LEU A 33 5.08 -7.91 -12.68
CA LEU A 33 3.68 -8.19 -12.40
C LEU A 33 2.75 -7.62 -13.47
N ALA A 34 3.07 -6.45 -13.98
CA ALA A 34 2.21 -5.76 -14.91
C ALA A 34 2.32 -6.38 -16.30
N ARG A 35 1.18 -6.73 -16.86
CA ARG A 35 1.12 -7.34 -18.20
C ARG A 35 0.94 -6.30 -19.29
N ASP A 36 0.48 -5.11 -18.91
CA ASP A 36 0.26 -4.02 -19.86
C ASP A 36 0.49 -2.69 -19.18
N GLN A 37 0.43 -1.62 -19.95
CA GLN A 37 0.71 -0.27 -19.46
C GLN A 37 -0.33 0.22 -18.47
N GLU A 38 -1.58 -0.18 -18.63
CA GLU A 38 -2.65 0.24 -17.72
C GLU A 38 -2.43 -0.37 -16.33
N LYS A 39 -2.07 -1.65 -16.28
CA LYS A 39 -1.75 -2.32 -15.03
C LYS A 39 -0.51 -1.72 -14.38
N LEU A 40 0.48 -1.39 -15.19
CA LEU A 40 1.69 -0.76 -14.67
C LEU A 40 1.39 0.57 -14.01
N LYS A 41 0.54 1.38 -14.64
CA LYS A 41 0.11 2.65 -14.05
C LYS A 41 -0.60 2.42 -12.71
N LEU A 42 -1.44 1.41 -12.65
CA LEU A 42 -2.16 1.07 -11.41
C LEU A 42 -1.19 0.64 -10.30
N TYR A 43 -0.26 -0.24 -10.61
CA TYR A 43 0.73 -0.66 -9.61
C TYR A 43 1.58 0.50 -9.12
N ARG A 44 1.96 1.40 -10.01
CA ARG A 44 2.69 2.61 -9.61
C ARG A 44 1.86 3.50 -8.70
N ALA A 45 0.58 3.63 -9.00
CA ALA A 45 -0.34 4.40 -8.16
C ALA A 45 -0.45 3.78 -6.77
N ILE A 46 -0.52 2.46 -6.69
CA ILE A 46 -0.55 1.75 -5.41
C ILE A 46 0.72 2.04 -4.61
N CYS A 47 1.88 1.93 -5.24
CA CYS A 47 3.15 2.26 -4.58
C CYS A 47 3.18 3.71 -4.11
N GLY A 48 2.60 4.61 -4.88
CA GLY A 48 2.50 6.02 -4.51
C GLY A 48 1.65 6.24 -3.27
N VAL A 49 0.54 5.53 -3.16
CA VAL A 49 -0.33 5.62 -1.98
C VAL A 49 0.41 5.12 -0.74
N ILE A 50 1.09 3.99 -0.85
CA ILE A 50 1.89 3.45 0.25
C ILE A 50 2.96 4.46 0.67
N ALA A 51 3.69 5.00 -0.30
CA ALA A 51 4.77 5.94 -0.02
C ALA A 51 4.29 7.17 0.73
N LYS A 52 3.12 7.69 0.35
CA LYS A 52 2.55 8.86 1.02
C LYS A 52 2.21 8.58 2.48
N VAL A 53 1.77 7.38 2.78
CA VAL A 53 1.49 6.98 4.16
C VAL A 53 2.79 6.83 4.95
N MET A 54 3.82 6.28 4.31
CA MET A 54 5.08 5.99 4.99
C MET A 54 5.85 7.23 5.44
N ILE A 55 5.59 8.40 4.85
CA ILE A 55 6.26 9.63 5.27
C ILE A 55 5.52 10.39 6.37
N ILE A 56 4.32 9.96 6.72
CA ILE A 56 3.53 10.63 7.77
C ILE A 56 4.11 10.28 9.13
N PRO A 57 4.27 11.26 10.03
CA PRO A 57 4.74 10.94 11.38
C PRO A 57 3.83 9.90 12.04
N PRO A 58 4.41 8.87 12.67
CA PRO A 58 3.61 7.75 13.20
C PRO A 58 2.53 8.13 14.18
N GLU A 59 2.72 9.22 14.91
CA GLU A 59 1.77 9.70 15.91
C GLU A 59 0.60 10.48 15.29
N CYS A 60 0.65 10.78 14.01
CA CYS A 60 -0.45 11.46 13.33
C CYS A 60 -1.53 10.46 12.96
N TYR A 61 -2.74 10.96 12.78
CA TYR A 61 -3.87 10.13 12.37
C TYR A 61 -4.07 10.21 10.88
N ILE A 62 -4.44 9.08 10.31
CA ILE A 62 -4.94 9.00 8.94
C ILE A 62 -6.23 8.21 8.96
N VAL A 63 -7.04 8.37 7.92
CA VAL A 63 -8.34 7.69 7.88
C VAL A 63 -8.20 6.38 7.10
N VAL A 64 -8.49 5.27 7.77
CA VAL A 64 -8.68 3.96 7.16
C VAL A 64 -9.93 3.35 7.79
N ASN A 65 -10.68 2.59 7.03
CA ASN A 65 -11.95 2.02 7.49
C ASN A 65 -12.89 3.10 8.01
N LYS A 66 -12.80 4.31 7.42
CA LYS A 66 -13.61 5.48 7.82
C LYS A 66 -13.38 5.92 9.24
N MET A 67 -12.25 5.55 9.81
CA MET A 67 -11.92 5.91 11.20
C MET A 67 -10.50 6.47 11.29
N PRO A 68 -10.29 7.45 12.18
CA PRO A 68 -8.93 7.92 12.44
C PRO A 68 -8.10 6.79 13.02
N THR A 69 -6.93 6.58 12.45
CA THR A 69 -6.03 5.49 12.83
C THR A 69 -4.62 6.05 12.87
N TYR A 70 -3.83 5.64 13.85
CA TYR A 70 -2.44 6.10 13.91
C TYR A 70 -1.70 5.67 12.65
N ALA A 71 -0.99 6.61 12.04
CA ALA A 71 -0.20 6.32 10.85
C ALA A 71 0.80 5.20 11.12
N GLY A 72 1.38 5.17 12.32
CA GLY A 72 2.31 4.12 12.69
C GLY A 72 1.73 2.72 12.60
N ASP A 73 0.46 2.56 12.97
CA ASP A 73 -0.22 1.26 12.88
C ASP A 73 -0.41 0.84 11.42
N VAL A 74 -0.78 1.79 10.58
CA VAL A 74 -0.94 1.51 9.15
C VAL A 74 0.40 1.20 8.50
N GLN A 75 1.43 1.97 8.85
CA GLN A 75 2.79 1.76 8.35
C GLN A 75 3.30 0.36 8.71
N ALA A 76 3.01 -0.11 9.92
CA ALA A 76 3.44 -1.42 10.36
C ALA A 76 2.83 -2.52 9.48
N VAL A 77 1.58 -2.38 9.09
CA VAL A 77 0.93 -3.31 8.17
C VAL A 77 1.56 -3.21 6.79
N TYR A 78 1.75 -1.99 6.30
CA TYR A 78 2.29 -1.77 4.96
C TYR A 78 3.70 -2.33 4.79
N GLU A 79 4.51 -2.30 5.84
CA GLU A 79 5.86 -2.85 5.79
C GLU A 79 5.87 -4.35 5.54
N LYS A 80 4.80 -5.03 5.85
CA LYS A 80 4.68 -6.48 5.70
C LYS A 80 4.03 -6.89 4.38
N LEU A 81 3.56 -5.93 3.59
CA LEU A 81 2.92 -6.24 2.32
C LEU A 81 3.90 -6.88 1.35
N THR A 82 3.41 -7.83 0.59
CA THR A 82 4.16 -8.51 -0.45
C THR A 82 3.51 -8.27 -1.81
N SER A 83 4.13 -8.77 -2.86
CA SER A 83 3.56 -8.67 -4.21
C SER A 83 2.17 -9.27 -4.28
N ALA A 84 1.90 -10.31 -3.49
CA ALA A 84 0.60 -10.97 -3.50
C ALA A 84 -0.52 -10.01 -3.08
N GLU A 85 -0.32 -9.23 -2.01
CA GLU A 85 -1.32 -8.24 -1.60
C GLU A 85 -1.48 -7.14 -2.63
N ILE A 86 -0.38 -6.72 -3.25
CA ILE A 86 -0.43 -5.67 -4.27
C ILE A 86 -1.27 -6.14 -5.47
N GLU A 87 -1.06 -7.36 -5.92
CA GLU A 87 -1.85 -7.94 -7.00
C GLU A 87 -3.32 -8.05 -6.61
N TRP A 88 -3.58 -8.53 -5.41
CA TRP A 88 -4.94 -8.69 -4.91
C TRP A 88 -5.68 -7.35 -4.86
N VAL A 89 -5.03 -6.31 -4.33
CA VAL A 89 -5.62 -4.97 -4.27
C VAL A 89 -5.90 -4.44 -5.67
N ALA A 90 -4.96 -4.64 -6.60
CA ALA A 90 -5.15 -4.21 -7.98
C ALA A 90 -6.34 -4.90 -8.63
N GLU A 91 -6.51 -6.19 -8.39
CA GLU A 91 -7.65 -6.93 -8.91
C GLU A 91 -8.97 -6.40 -8.34
N LYS A 92 -8.99 -6.14 -7.03
CA LYS A 92 -10.19 -5.58 -6.40
C LYS A 92 -10.52 -4.20 -6.96
N TYR A 93 -9.50 -3.39 -7.21
CA TYR A 93 -9.71 -2.07 -7.80
C TYR A 93 -10.33 -2.19 -9.20
N CYS A 94 -9.81 -3.08 -10.02
CA CYS A 94 -10.31 -3.30 -11.37
C CYS A 94 -11.70 -3.92 -11.39
N ALA A 95 -12.06 -4.65 -10.34
CA ALA A 95 -13.36 -5.31 -10.24
C ALA A 95 -14.48 -4.39 -9.80
N GLN A 96 -14.17 -3.15 -9.42
CA GLN A 96 -15.22 -2.21 -9.00
C GLN A 96 -16.14 -1.89 -10.18
N LYS A 97 -17.43 -2.07 -9.96
CA LYS A 97 -18.43 -1.82 -11.02
C LYS A 97 -18.77 -0.35 -11.12
N ASP A 98 -18.75 0.34 -9.99
CA ASP A 98 -19.08 1.75 -9.93
C ASP A 98 -17.81 2.55 -9.69
N ARG A 99 -17.87 3.82 -10.08
CA ARG A 99 -16.74 4.72 -9.85
C ARG A 99 -16.50 4.87 -8.34
N ILE A 100 -15.26 4.72 -7.94
CA ILE A 100 -14.85 4.93 -6.55
C ILE A 100 -14.81 6.44 -6.29
N GLN A 101 -15.56 6.90 -5.29
CA GLN A 101 -15.66 8.35 -5.01
C GLN A 101 -14.39 8.92 -4.39
N ASN A 102 -13.72 8.16 -3.53
CA ASN A 102 -12.46 8.59 -2.94
C ASN A 102 -11.42 7.50 -3.14
N PRO A 103 -10.74 7.50 -4.30
CA PRO A 103 -9.80 6.43 -4.61
C PRO A 103 -8.64 6.31 -3.64
N HIS A 104 -8.13 7.44 -3.12
CA HIS A 104 -7.01 7.40 -2.17
C HIS A 104 -7.40 6.73 -0.87
N GLU A 105 -8.54 7.10 -0.32
CA GLU A 105 -9.01 6.50 0.92
C GLU A 105 -9.36 5.02 0.72
N TRP A 106 -10.03 4.71 -0.38
CA TRP A 106 -10.34 3.33 -0.73
C TRP A 106 -9.07 2.49 -0.80
N MET A 107 -8.06 3.02 -1.48
CA MET A 107 -6.79 2.32 -1.67
C MET A 107 -6.07 2.12 -0.33
N ARG A 108 -5.99 3.18 0.50
CA ARG A 108 -5.36 3.06 1.82
C ARG A 108 -6.02 1.99 2.67
N THR A 109 -7.34 2.01 2.69
CA THR A 109 -8.14 1.07 3.47
C THR A 109 -7.98 -0.35 2.95
N THR A 110 -8.07 -0.53 1.64
CA THR A 110 -7.97 -1.86 1.04
C THR A 110 -6.58 -2.46 1.26
N LEU A 111 -5.54 -1.65 1.14
CA LEU A 111 -4.17 -2.09 1.43
C LEU A 111 -4.01 -2.47 2.90
N TYR A 112 -4.56 -1.67 3.79
CA TYR A 112 -4.47 -1.92 5.23
C TYR A 112 -5.16 -3.24 5.60
N ASN A 113 -6.29 -3.52 4.97
CA ASN A 113 -7.07 -4.72 5.23
C ASN A 113 -6.59 -5.94 4.43
N SER A 114 -5.75 -5.73 3.41
CA SER A 114 -5.44 -6.79 2.44
C SER A 114 -4.84 -8.07 3.04
N PRO A 115 -3.93 -8.02 4.02
CA PRO A 115 -3.40 -9.27 4.55
C PRO A 115 -4.47 -10.16 5.15
N GLU A 116 -5.39 -9.55 5.90
CA GLU A 116 -6.47 -10.30 6.54
C GLU A 116 -7.54 -10.72 5.54
N ASP A 117 -7.93 -9.81 4.66
CA ASP A 117 -8.98 -10.08 3.68
C ASP A 117 -8.56 -11.14 2.68
N MET A 118 -7.31 -11.13 2.23
CA MET A 118 -6.78 -12.17 1.35
C MET A 118 -6.84 -13.53 2.00
N GLU A 119 -6.45 -13.59 3.26
CA GLU A 119 -6.46 -14.85 4.00
C GLU A 119 -7.87 -15.38 4.12
N LEU A 120 -8.83 -14.51 4.43
CA LEU A 120 -10.22 -14.90 4.54
C LEU A 120 -10.80 -15.35 3.20
N ASP A 121 -10.47 -14.66 2.11
CA ASP A 121 -10.90 -15.07 0.77
C ASP A 121 -10.38 -16.46 0.42
N LEU A 122 -9.11 -16.70 0.68
CA LEU A 122 -8.49 -17.98 0.39
C LEU A 122 -9.14 -19.09 1.23
N LEU A 123 -9.34 -18.82 2.50
CA LEU A 123 -9.97 -19.79 3.39
C LEU A 123 -11.39 -20.09 2.94
N ASN A 124 -12.13 -19.08 2.53
CA ASN A 124 -13.48 -19.25 2.04
C ASN A 124 -13.51 -20.13 0.79
N GLN A 125 -12.56 -19.96 -0.13
CA GLN A 125 -12.45 -20.80 -1.31
C GLN A 125 -12.19 -22.25 -0.94
N VAL A 126 -11.24 -22.48 -0.05
CA VAL A 126 -10.89 -23.82 0.40
C VAL A 126 -12.10 -24.52 1.04
N LEU A 127 -12.80 -23.83 1.93
CA LEU A 127 -13.94 -24.40 2.62
C LEU A 127 -15.12 -24.65 1.67
N THR A 128 -15.31 -23.78 0.69
CA THR A 128 -16.36 -23.95 -0.31
C THR A 128 -16.06 -25.18 -1.17
N ASP A 129 -14.82 -25.33 -1.60
CA ASP A 129 -14.41 -26.46 -2.42
C ASP A 129 -14.55 -27.79 -1.65
N TRP A 130 -14.27 -27.76 -0.35
CA TRP A 130 -14.36 -28.96 0.47
C TRP A 130 -15.77 -29.28 0.89
N GLY A 131 -16.55 -28.24 1.15
CA GLY A 131 -17.92 -28.40 1.64
C GLY A 131 -18.94 -28.53 0.54
N GLY A 132 -18.51 -28.23 -0.65
CA GLY A 132 -19.39 -28.17 -1.78
C GLY A 132 -19.72 -29.48 -2.35
#